data_c9c8f1dbe05942729eee70fb3e82fdbd
#
_entry.id   c9c8f1dbe05942729eee70fb3e82fdbd
#
_cell.length_a   1.000
_cell.length_b   1.000
_cell.length_c   1.000
_cell.angle_alpha   90.00
_cell.angle_beta   90.00
_cell.angle_gamma   90.00
#
_symmetry.space_group_name_H-M   'P 1'
#
loop_
_entity.id
_entity.type
_entity.pdbx_description
1 polymer ?
#
loop_
_entity_poly.entity_id
_entity_poly.type
_entity_poly.pdbx_seq_one_letter_code
_entity_poly.pdbx_strand_id
1 'polypeptide(L)'
;VKLTAFQPPERTATKGWTPNVARRNEQRLQQIDFDAVDGVPAFVTLTMPSQQMGEVSAAMFHGWLKSWLRYMKRHGLQHYYWILEFQASGNPHLHLLVWLNHDWDALEQFKALRSWVGILNKSDVGARLQGQIWENIDVGGELVVDGEPVPAHPERVLMYLAKHAARGVAHYQRQVENMPEDWKY
;
A
#
# COMPACT_ATOMS: atom_id res chain seq x y z
N VAL A 1 -1.98 15.44 47.24
CA VAL A 1 -1.85 15.87 45.84
C VAL A 1 -2.55 14.84 45.01
N LYS A 2 -3.74 15.15 44.44
CA LYS A 2 -4.43 14.25 43.47
C LYS A 2 -3.68 14.37 42.12
N LEU A 3 -3.01 13.30 41.69
CA LEU A 3 -2.51 13.18 40.36
C LEU A 3 -3.71 13.07 39.40
N THR A 4 -3.99 14.13 38.68
CA THR A 4 -4.93 14.07 37.55
C THR A 4 -4.36 13.14 36.49
N ALA A 5 -5.10 12.09 36.15
CA ALA A 5 -4.71 11.16 35.10
C ALA A 5 -4.45 11.96 33.79
N PHE A 6 -3.30 11.74 33.18
CA PHE A 6 -2.99 12.31 31.89
C PHE A 6 -4.05 11.82 30.87
N GLN A 7 -4.86 12.75 30.39
CA GLN A 7 -5.73 12.48 29.26
C GLN A 7 -4.93 12.81 27.98
N PRO A 8 -4.65 11.82 27.11
CA PRO A 8 -4.03 12.13 25.85
C PRO A 8 -4.91 13.09 25.06
N PRO A 9 -4.33 14.07 24.35
CA PRO A 9 -5.09 15.00 23.54
C PRO A 9 -5.95 14.24 22.53
N GLU A 10 -7.19 14.72 22.36
CA GLU A 10 -8.12 14.18 21.37
C GLU A 10 -7.46 14.20 19.99
N ARG A 11 -7.46 13.07 19.31
CA ARG A 11 -6.87 12.98 17.96
C ARG A 11 -7.72 13.83 17.02
N THR A 12 -7.19 14.97 16.61
CA THR A 12 -7.79 15.76 15.55
C THR A 12 -7.69 15.03 14.21
N ALA A 13 -8.69 15.23 13.34
CA ALA A 13 -8.68 14.74 11.97
C ALA A 13 -7.32 14.99 11.29
N THR A 14 -6.75 13.98 10.68
CA THR A 14 -5.52 14.15 9.91
C THR A 14 -5.83 15.02 8.70
N LYS A 15 -5.09 16.12 8.52
CA LYS A 15 -5.21 16.99 7.35
C LYS A 15 -4.73 16.32 6.05
N GLY A 16 -4.84 14.99 5.99
CA GLY A 16 -4.35 14.19 4.87
C GLY A 16 -2.82 14.22 4.77
N TRP A 17 -2.35 14.03 3.57
CA TRP A 17 -0.93 13.92 3.25
C TRP A 17 -0.30 15.30 3.09
N THR A 18 0.15 15.88 4.18
CA THR A 18 0.78 17.21 4.18
C THR A 18 2.22 17.16 3.62
N PRO A 19 2.78 18.26 3.10
CA PRO A 19 4.19 18.32 2.67
C PRO A 19 5.18 17.86 3.75
N ASN A 20 4.87 18.13 5.01
CA ASN A 20 5.71 17.68 6.15
C ASN A 20 5.64 16.15 6.36
N VAL A 21 4.49 15.54 6.13
CA VAL A 21 4.33 14.08 6.18
C VAL A 21 5.07 13.44 5.02
N ALA A 22 4.93 13.97 3.81
CA ALA A 22 5.64 13.51 2.62
C ALA A 22 7.16 13.55 2.82
N ARG A 23 7.69 14.70 3.25
CA ARG A 23 9.13 14.86 3.52
C ARG A 23 9.65 13.88 4.59
N ARG A 24 8.92 13.70 5.69
CA ARG A 24 9.31 12.73 6.74
C ARG A 24 9.29 11.30 6.24
N ASN A 25 8.34 10.96 5.37
CA ASN A 25 8.28 9.65 4.76
C ASN A 25 9.47 9.42 3.82
N GLU A 26 9.77 10.38 2.95
CA GLU A 26 10.95 10.35 2.08
C GLU A 26 12.25 10.18 2.87
N GLN A 27 12.44 10.98 3.94
CA GLN A 27 13.60 10.85 4.82
C GLN A 27 13.71 9.46 5.47
N ARG A 28 12.60 8.83 5.86
CA ARG A 28 12.60 7.47 6.39
C ARG A 28 13.02 6.45 5.33
N LEU A 29 12.53 6.61 4.11
CA LEU A 29 12.86 5.71 3.01
C LEU A 29 14.35 5.78 2.65
N GLN A 30 14.93 6.98 2.66
CA GLN A 30 16.37 7.21 2.44
C GLN A 30 17.26 6.60 3.53
N GLN A 31 16.71 6.25 4.69
CA GLN A 31 17.43 5.60 5.80
C GLN A 31 17.40 4.07 5.74
N ILE A 32 16.66 3.48 4.80
CA ILE A 32 16.60 2.04 4.64
C ILE A 32 17.85 1.60 3.86
N ASP A 33 18.62 0.73 4.48
CA ASP A 33 19.68 -0.01 3.81
C ASP A 33 19.05 -1.21 3.08
N PHE A 34 18.78 -1.04 1.80
CA PHE A 34 18.09 -2.06 1.00
C PHE A 34 18.94 -3.31 0.78
N ASP A 35 20.27 -3.17 0.80
CA ASP A 35 21.20 -4.29 0.67
C ASP A 35 21.22 -5.18 1.92
N ALA A 36 20.81 -4.60 3.07
CA ALA A 36 20.69 -5.31 4.34
C ALA A 36 19.29 -5.91 4.59
N VAL A 37 18.31 -5.68 3.69
CA VAL A 37 16.97 -6.26 3.85
C VAL A 37 16.95 -7.69 3.31
N ASP A 38 16.76 -8.66 4.21
CA ASP A 38 16.67 -10.06 3.83
C ASP A 38 15.42 -10.36 3.00
N GLY A 39 15.59 -11.23 1.99
CA GLY A 39 14.50 -11.77 1.18
C GLY A 39 14.51 -11.33 -0.27
N VAL A 40 13.66 -11.96 -1.07
CA VAL A 40 13.48 -11.68 -2.49
C VAL A 40 12.43 -10.57 -2.65
N PRO A 41 12.78 -9.42 -3.26
CA PRO A 41 11.85 -8.32 -3.40
C PRO A 41 10.84 -8.56 -4.53
N ALA A 42 9.58 -8.17 -4.30
CA ALA A 42 8.56 -8.12 -5.33
C ALA A 42 7.67 -6.88 -5.16
N PHE A 43 7.13 -6.39 -6.27
CA PHE A 43 6.18 -5.29 -6.31
C PHE A 43 4.77 -5.83 -6.50
N VAL A 44 3.82 -5.35 -5.68
CA VAL A 44 2.44 -5.82 -5.70
C VAL A 44 1.51 -4.62 -5.75
N THR A 45 0.57 -4.63 -6.69
CA THR A 45 -0.53 -3.66 -6.74
C THR A 45 -1.85 -4.35 -6.46
N LEU A 46 -2.57 -3.85 -5.45
CA LEU A 46 -3.88 -4.35 -5.06
C LEU A 46 -4.92 -3.25 -5.27
N THR A 47 -5.87 -3.53 -6.16
CA THR A 47 -6.91 -2.58 -6.57
C THR A 47 -8.27 -3.03 -6.06
N MET A 48 -9.10 -2.09 -5.65
CA MET A 48 -10.50 -2.32 -5.34
C MET A 48 -11.40 -1.91 -6.53
N PRO A 49 -12.52 -2.60 -6.75
CA PRO A 49 -13.45 -2.24 -7.82
C PRO A 49 -14.18 -0.93 -7.53
N SER A 50 -14.45 -0.15 -8.58
CA SER A 50 -14.97 1.22 -8.53
C SER A 50 -16.43 1.37 -8.05
N GLN A 51 -17.20 0.30 -8.02
CA GLN A 51 -18.66 0.41 -7.91
C GLN A 51 -19.24 0.41 -6.49
N GLN A 52 -18.40 0.25 -5.44
CA GLN A 52 -18.91 0.02 -4.09
C GLN A 52 -18.26 0.87 -2.99
N MET A 53 -17.56 1.95 -3.35
CA MET A 53 -16.80 2.73 -2.37
C MET A 53 -17.64 3.51 -1.34
N GLY A 54 -18.91 3.78 -1.62
CA GLY A 54 -19.79 4.42 -0.61
C GLY A 54 -20.03 3.58 0.66
N GLU A 55 -19.71 2.28 0.60
CA GLU A 55 -19.96 1.32 1.68
C GLU A 55 -18.68 0.83 2.38
N VAL A 56 -17.50 1.13 1.84
CA VAL A 56 -16.23 0.65 2.39
C VAL A 56 -15.59 1.67 3.31
N SER A 57 -15.64 1.42 4.60
CA SER A 57 -14.94 2.25 5.59
C SER A 57 -13.43 1.98 5.62
N ALA A 58 -12.66 2.96 6.12
CA ALA A 58 -11.23 2.79 6.36
C ALA A 58 -10.93 1.60 7.28
N ALA A 59 -11.76 1.38 8.30
CA ALA A 59 -11.62 0.26 9.23
C ALA A 59 -11.78 -1.10 8.54
N MET A 60 -12.74 -1.24 7.63
CA MET A 60 -12.95 -2.44 6.82
C MET A 60 -11.73 -2.71 5.93
N PHE A 61 -11.27 -1.70 5.19
CA PHE A 61 -10.10 -1.82 4.33
C PHE A 61 -8.85 -2.27 5.10
N HIS A 62 -8.54 -1.60 6.22
CA HIS A 62 -7.41 -1.99 7.07
C HIS A 62 -7.58 -3.40 7.67
N GLY A 63 -8.80 -3.82 7.95
CA GLY A 63 -9.11 -5.18 8.38
C GLY A 63 -8.77 -6.22 7.30
N TRP A 64 -9.14 -5.95 6.04
CA TRP A 64 -8.81 -6.79 4.88
C TRP A 64 -7.31 -6.85 4.62
N LEU A 65 -6.64 -5.68 4.60
CA LEU A 65 -5.19 -5.60 4.44
C LEU A 65 -4.46 -6.39 5.53
N LYS A 66 -4.86 -6.22 6.79
CA LYS A 66 -4.31 -6.99 7.92
C LYS A 66 -4.52 -8.50 7.75
N SER A 67 -5.67 -8.91 7.21
CA SER A 67 -5.97 -10.32 6.96
C SER A 67 -5.11 -10.89 5.83
N TRP A 68 -4.91 -10.11 4.76
CA TRP A 68 -4.03 -10.48 3.65
C TRP A 68 -2.56 -10.54 4.09
N LEU A 69 -2.06 -9.55 4.82
CA LEU A 69 -0.69 -9.56 5.35
C LEU A 69 -0.45 -10.75 6.30
N ARG A 70 -1.45 -11.19 7.07
CA ARG A 70 -1.34 -12.42 7.87
C ARG A 70 -1.26 -13.67 6.99
N TYR A 71 -2.00 -13.71 5.89
CA TYR A 71 -1.85 -14.78 4.90
C TYR A 71 -0.42 -14.77 4.34
N MET A 72 0.06 -13.65 3.85
CA MET A 72 1.39 -13.48 3.31
C MET A 72 2.50 -13.90 4.28
N LYS A 73 2.41 -13.48 5.55
CA LYS A 73 3.37 -13.89 6.60
C LYS A 73 3.44 -15.40 6.82
N ARG A 74 2.32 -16.09 6.74
CA ARG A 74 2.31 -17.57 6.83
C ARG A 74 2.93 -18.25 5.63
N HIS A 75 3.09 -17.56 4.51
CA HIS A 75 3.62 -18.09 3.27
C HIS A 75 5.02 -17.56 2.92
N GLY A 76 5.65 -16.81 3.83
CA GLY A 76 7.05 -16.41 3.65
C GLY A 76 7.32 -14.92 3.51
N LEU A 77 6.33 -14.05 3.71
CA LEU A 77 6.57 -12.61 3.77
C LEU A 77 7.45 -12.27 4.97
N GLN A 78 8.61 -11.67 4.70
CA GLN A 78 9.58 -11.22 5.71
C GLN A 78 9.35 -9.76 6.06
N HIS A 79 9.44 -8.88 5.05
CA HIS A 79 9.28 -7.45 5.20
C HIS A 79 8.31 -6.91 4.18
N TYR A 80 7.73 -5.75 4.46
CA TYR A 80 6.85 -5.05 3.52
C TYR A 80 6.81 -3.56 3.82
N TYR A 81 6.63 -2.80 2.76
CA TYR A 81 6.27 -1.40 2.77
C TYR A 81 5.06 -1.18 1.88
N TRP A 82 4.13 -0.30 2.25
CA TRP A 82 2.95 -0.04 1.42
C TRP A 82 2.59 1.44 1.38
N ILE A 83 2.01 1.84 0.29
CA ILE A 83 1.46 3.16 0.05
C ILE A 83 0.02 2.98 -0.42
N LEU A 84 -0.89 3.73 0.17
CA LEU A 84 -2.28 3.81 -0.22
C LEU A 84 -2.50 5.08 -1.03
N GLU A 85 -3.11 4.92 -2.18
CA GLU A 85 -3.54 6.00 -3.05
C GLU A 85 -5.04 5.89 -3.32
N PHE A 86 -5.65 7.01 -3.72
CA PHE A 86 -7.04 7.03 -4.15
C PHE A 86 -7.10 7.41 -5.61
N GLN A 87 -7.69 6.55 -6.42
CA GLN A 87 -7.95 6.85 -7.81
C GLN A 87 -8.95 8.01 -7.94
N ALA A 88 -9.07 8.62 -9.12
CA ALA A 88 -10.05 9.69 -9.37
C ALA A 88 -11.51 9.26 -9.05
N SER A 89 -11.78 7.96 -9.11
CA SER A 89 -13.05 7.34 -8.69
C SER A 89 -13.25 7.26 -7.17
N GLY A 90 -12.27 7.68 -6.35
CA GLY A 90 -12.25 7.53 -4.90
C GLY A 90 -11.83 6.14 -4.40
N ASN A 91 -11.49 5.22 -5.29
CA ASN A 91 -11.13 3.85 -4.88
C ASN A 91 -9.73 3.77 -4.29
N PRO A 92 -9.53 3.03 -3.20
CA PRO A 92 -8.21 2.75 -2.70
C PRO A 92 -7.43 1.86 -3.69
N HIS A 93 -6.21 2.27 -3.92
CA HIS A 93 -5.22 1.61 -4.76
C HIS A 93 -3.95 1.45 -3.93
N LEU A 94 -3.55 0.22 -3.70
CA LEU A 94 -2.48 -0.10 -2.77
C LEU A 94 -1.27 -0.61 -3.52
N HIS A 95 -0.15 0.08 -3.38
CA HIS A 95 1.14 -0.37 -3.85
C HIS A 95 1.94 -0.92 -2.68
N LEU A 96 2.50 -2.11 -2.85
CA LEU A 96 3.35 -2.74 -1.85
C LEU A 96 4.70 -3.13 -2.47
N LEU A 97 5.75 -2.88 -1.73
CA LEU A 97 7.03 -3.53 -1.90
C LEU A 97 7.11 -4.59 -0.81
N VAL A 98 7.34 -5.83 -1.20
CA VAL A 98 7.39 -6.98 -0.29
C VAL A 98 8.72 -7.70 -0.44
N TRP A 99 9.22 -8.31 0.63
CA TRP A 99 10.37 -9.21 0.61
C TRP A 99 9.93 -10.58 1.09
N LEU A 100 10.23 -11.59 0.30
CA LEU A 100 9.81 -12.96 0.50
C LEU A 100 11.00 -13.84 0.89
N ASN A 101 10.76 -14.91 1.60
CA ASN A 101 11.80 -15.85 2.01
C ASN A 101 12.42 -16.66 0.85
N HIS A 102 11.78 -16.68 -0.32
CA HIS A 102 12.28 -17.26 -1.57
C HIS A 102 11.58 -16.59 -2.76
N ASP A 103 12.07 -16.86 -3.96
CA ASP A 103 11.43 -16.41 -5.20
C ASP A 103 10.13 -17.23 -5.43
N TRP A 104 8.99 -16.55 -5.43
CA TRP A 104 7.69 -17.18 -5.60
C TRP A 104 7.41 -17.48 -7.07
N ASP A 105 7.00 -18.71 -7.33
CA ASP A 105 6.53 -19.10 -8.65
C ASP A 105 5.16 -18.47 -9.00
N ALA A 106 4.76 -18.60 -10.26
CA ALA A 106 3.51 -18.03 -10.75
C ALA A 106 2.27 -18.54 -10.00
N LEU A 107 2.31 -19.77 -9.44
CA LEU A 107 1.22 -20.34 -8.68
C LEU A 107 1.10 -19.71 -7.28
N GLU A 108 2.23 -19.47 -6.62
CA GLU A 108 2.30 -18.81 -5.31
C GLU A 108 1.81 -17.36 -5.41
N GLN A 109 2.30 -16.62 -6.43
CA GLN A 109 1.86 -15.26 -6.75
C GLN A 109 0.34 -15.21 -7.01
N PHE A 110 -0.16 -16.11 -7.87
CA PHE A 110 -1.59 -16.24 -8.14
C PHE A 110 -2.41 -16.52 -6.88
N LYS A 111 -1.95 -17.43 -6.00
CA LYS A 111 -2.62 -17.73 -4.73
C LYS A 111 -2.67 -16.51 -3.81
N ALA A 112 -1.61 -15.71 -3.77
CA ALA A 112 -1.57 -14.47 -2.99
C ALA A 112 -2.60 -13.46 -3.48
N LEU A 113 -2.64 -13.17 -4.79
CA LEU A 113 -3.61 -12.25 -5.39
C LEU A 113 -5.04 -12.78 -5.25
N ARG A 114 -5.26 -14.08 -5.45
CA ARG A 114 -6.56 -14.72 -5.24
C ARG A 114 -7.02 -14.65 -3.79
N SER A 115 -6.10 -14.73 -2.82
CA SER A 115 -6.43 -14.61 -1.39
C SER A 115 -6.94 -13.21 -1.07
N TRP A 116 -6.35 -12.14 -1.64
CA TRP A 116 -6.84 -10.77 -1.54
C TRP A 116 -8.28 -10.65 -2.06
N VAL A 117 -8.50 -11.08 -3.30
CA VAL A 117 -9.83 -11.08 -3.92
C VAL A 117 -10.85 -11.86 -3.09
N GLY A 118 -10.45 -13.03 -2.55
CA GLY A 118 -11.30 -13.83 -1.68
C GLY A 118 -11.64 -13.16 -0.35
N ILE A 119 -10.70 -12.38 0.23
CA ILE A 119 -10.95 -11.60 1.46
C ILE A 119 -11.98 -10.51 1.18
N LEU A 120 -11.84 -9.76 0.10
CA LEU A 120 -12.76 -8.70 -0.29
C LEU A 120 -14.17 -9.25 -0.56
N ASN A 121 -14.27 -10.37 -1.29
CA ASN A 121 -15.54 -10.95 -1.71
C ASN A 121 -16.33 -11.62 -0.58
N LYS A 122 -15.72 -11.83 0.59
CA LYS A 122 -16.49 -12.17 1.81
C LYS A 122 -17.40 -11.04 2.29
N SER A 123 -17.16 -9.85 1.81
CA SER A 123 -17.96 -8.64 2.10
C SER A 123 -18.68 -8.13 0.85
N ASP A 124 -18.92 -9.00 -0.14
CA ASP A 124 -19.66 -8.73 -1.38
C ASP A 124 -19.10 -7.56 -2.22
N VAL A 125 -17.79 -7.29 -2.11
CA VAL A 125 -17.12 -6.18 -2.80
C VAL A 125 -17.05 -6.38 -4.31
N GLY A 126 -17.26 -7.61 -4.82
CA GLY A 126 -17.18 -7.91 -6.25
C GLY A 126 -15.79 -7.76 -6.85
N ALA A 127 -14.76 -7.97 -6.03
CA ALA A 127 -13.37 -7.88 -6.47
C ALA A 127 -13.01 -8.96 -7.50
N ARG A 128 -12.14 -8.61 -8.44
CA ARG A 128 -11.66 -9.50 -9.52
C ARG A 128 -10.14 -9.58 -9.50
N LEU A 129 -9.60 -10.65 -10.06
CA LEU A 129 -8.14 -10.80 -10.26
C LEU A 129 -7.60 -9.81 -11.29
N GLN A 130 -8.41 -9.43 -12.28
CA GLN A 130 -8.05 -8.40 -13.23
C GLN A 130 -7.79 -7.06 -12.51
N GLY A 131 -6.62 -6.48 -12.74
CA GLY A 131 -6.17 -5.25 -12.07
C GLY A 131 -5.41 -5.50 -10.77
N GLN A 132 -5.23 -6.75 -10.36
CA GLN A 132 -4.24 -7.12 -9.35
C GLN A 132 -2.93 -7.46 -10.06
N ILE A 133 -1.83 -6.86 -9.62
CA ILE A 133 -0.52 -7.01 -10.28
C ILE A 133 0.48 -7.60 -9.28
N TRP A 134 1.30 -8.50 -9.79
CA TRP A 134 2.48 -9.02 -9.11
C TRP A 134 3.65 -8.98 -10.07
N GLU A 135 4.74 -8.36 -9.68
CA GLU A 135 5.97 -8.25 -10.48
C GLU A 135 7.17 -8.57 -9.60
N ASN A 136 7.97 -9.55 -10.01
CA ASN A 136 9.25 -9.81 -9.36
C ASN A 136 10.21 -8.66 -9.70
N ILE A 137 11.00 -8.23 -8.72
CA ILE A 137 12.02 -7.23 -8.94
C ILE A 137 13.30 -7.95 -9.35
N ASP A 138 13.50 -8.07 -10.65
CA ASP A 138 14.75 -8.58 -11.22
C ASP A 138 15.74 -7.42 -11.29
N VAL A 139 16.68 -7.40 -10.33
CA VAL A 139 17.66 -6.31 -10.19
C VAL A 139 18.49 -6.15 -11.46
N GLY A 140 18.43 -4.97 -12.07
CA GLY A 140 19.06 -4.64 -13.35
C GLY A 140 18.12 -4.62 -14.54
N GLY A 141 16.85 -5.05 -14.35
CA GLY A 141 15.76 -4.90 -15.32
C GLY A 141 15.01 -3.57 -15.19
N GLU A 142 13.79 -3.56 -15.73
CA GLU A 142 12.87 -2.43 -15.67
C GLU A 142 11.47 -2.92 -15.28
N LEU A 143 10.78 -2.16 -14.43
CA LEU A 143 9.38 -2.36 -14.06
C LEU A 143 8.53 -1.24 -14.65
N VAL A 144 7.28 -1.53 -14.97
CA VAL A 144 6.30 -0.49 -15.34
C VAL A 144 5.38 -0.24 -14.16
N VAL A 145 5.52 0.92 -13.53
CA VAL A 145 4.69 1.33 -12.39
C VAL A 145 3.82 2.51 -12.82
N ASP A 146 2.51 2.34 -12.80
CA ASP A 146 1.52 3.34 -13.26
C ASP A 146 1.77 3.84 -14.71
N GLY A 147 2.29 2.97 -15.58
CA GLY A 147 2.60 3.29 -16.97
C GLY A 147 3.97 3.95 -17.21
N GLU A 148 4.75 4.20 -16.15
CA GLU A 148 6.08 4.79 -16.22
C GLU A 148 7.17 3.73 -16.01
N PRO A 149 8.26 3.72 -16.81
CA PRO A 149 9.37 2.82 -16.62
C PRO A 149 10.18 3.20 -15.35
N VAL A 150 10.43 2.22 -14.52
CA VAL A 150 11.20 2.39 -13.26
C VAL A 150 12.27 1.31 -13.21
N PRO A 151 13.56 1.65 -12.96
CA PRO A 151 14.58 0.64 -12.77
C PRO A 151 14.19 -0.40 -11.72
N ALA A 152 14.31 -1.68 -12.05
CA ALA A 152 13.95 -2.80 -11.18
C ALA A 152 14.99 -2.97 -10.06
N HIS A 153 14.89 -2.10 -9.06
CA HIS A 153 15.70 -2.13 -7.85
C HIS A 153 14.82 -1.68 -6.68
N PRO A 154 14.81 -2.36 -5.51
CA PRO A 154 13.93 -2.03 -4.39
C PRO A 154 13.98 -0.56 -3.99
N GLU A 155 15.17 0.03 -3.91
CA GLU A 155 15.36 1.45 -3.61
C GLU A 155 14.67 2.34 -4.65
N ARG A 156 14.83 2.05 -5.94
CA ARG A 156 14.26 2.86 -7.03
C ARG A 156 12.73 2.77 -7.05
N VAL A 157 12.19 1.58 -6.86
CA VAL A 157 10.75 1.37 -6.74
C VAL A 157 10.20 2.13 -5.54
N LEU A 158 10.88 2.06 -4.39
CA LEU A 158 10.47 2.79 -3.19
C LEU A 158 10.58 4.30 -3.35
N MET A 159 11.64 4.80 -3.99
CA MET A 159 11.79 6.22 -4.31
C MET A 159 10.71 6.70 -5.30
N TYR A 160 10.35 5.87 -6.28
CA TYR A 160 9.25 6.16 -7.18
C TYR A 160 7.93 6.26 -6.39
N LEU A 161 7.62 5.28 -5.55
CA LEU A 161 6.43 5.28 -4.69
C LEU A 161 6.44 6.47 -3.72
N ALA A 162 7.60 6.81 -3.13
CA ALA A 162 7.75 7.97 -2.26
C ALA A 162 7.55 9.29 -3.02
N LYS A 163 8.04 9.39 -4.25
CA LYS A 163 7.82 10.54 -5.13
C LYS A 163 6.34 10.70 -5.47
N HIS A 164 5.63 9.61 -5.76
CA HIS A 164 4.18 9.63 -5.92
C HIS A 164 3.49 10.01 -4.62
N ALA A 165 3.99 9.50 -3.49
CA ALA A 165 3.57 9.91 -2.16
C ALA A 165 3.82 11.40 -1.88
N ALA A 166 4.93 11.94 -2.35
CA ALA A 166 5.39 13.30 -2.13
C ALA A 166 4.85 14.31 -3.15
N ARG A 167 4.39 13.86 -4.33
CA ARG A 167 3.82 14.75 -5.38
C ARG A 167 2.63 15.57 -4.89
N GLY A 168 2.26 15.39 -3.63
CA GLY A 168 1.51 16.36 -2.84
C GLY A 168 0.10 16.60 -3.32
N VAL A 169 -0.43 17.68 -2.81
CA VAL A 169 -1.79 18.18 -2.94
C VAL A 169 -2.29 18.35 -4.40
N ALA A 170 -1.41 18.29 -5.38
CA ALA A 170 -1.75 18.51 -6.80
C ALA A 170 -1.92 17.20 -7.61
N HIS A 171 -1.54 16.04 -7.07
CA HIS A 171 -1.70 14.79 -7.82
C HIS A 171 -3.10 14.21 -7.61
N TYR A 172 -3.83 13.90 -8.71
CA TYR A 172 -5.24 13.48 -8.68
C TYR A 172 -5.50 12.24 -7.80
N GLN A 173 -4.52 11.35 -7.65
CA GLN A 173 -4.63 10.13 -6.83
C GLN A 173 -4.53 10.39 -5.32
N ARG A 174 -4.15 11.62 -4.91
CA ARG A 174 -3.95 11.98 -3.50
C ARG A 174 -4.69 13.24 -3.07
N GLN A 175 -5.53 13.76 -3.94
CA GLN A 175 -6.36 14.89 -3.56
C GLN A 175 -7.29 14.45 -2.43
N VAL A 176 -7.33 15.23 -1.36
CA VAL A 176 -8.21 14.98 -0.20
C VAL A 176 -9.67 14.88 -0.65
N GLU A 177 -10.00 15.52 -1.76
CA GLU A 177 -11.31 15.47 -2.41
C GLU A 177 -11.68 14.08 -2.93
N ASN A 178 -10.69 13.26 -3.32
CA ASN A 178 -10.91 11.88 -3.78
C ASN A 178 -11.00 10.88 -2.60
N MET A 179 -10.69 11.33 -1.38
CA MET A 179 -10.71 10.49 -0.20
C MET A 179 -12.11 10.54 0.43
N PRO A 180 -12.76 9.40 0.62
CA PRO A 180 -14.04 9.35 1.35
C PRO A 180 -13.93 9.99 2.74
N GLU A 181 -15.01 10.59 3.23
CA GLU A 181 -14.98 11.39 4.47
C GLU A 181 -14.51 10.60 5.69
N ASP A 182 -14.96 9.35 5.84
CA ASP A 182 -14.58 8.45 6.92
C ASP A 182 -13.11 7.98 6.88
N TRP A 183 -12.37 8.28 5.79
CA TRP A 183 -10.96 7.97 5.65
C TRP A 183 -10.03 9.13 6.06
N LYS A 184 -10.61 10.27 6.39
CA LYS A 184 -9.85 11.48 6.78
C LYS A 184 -9.46 11.49 8.27
N TYR A 185 -9.89 10.49 9.07
CA TYR A 185 -9.72 10.45 10.52
C TYR A 185 -8.85 9.30 11.02
#